data_9d3730227e5f9656f6d324209afbbcfb
#
_entry.id   9d3730227e5f9656f6d324209afbbcfb
#
_cell.length_a   1.000
_cell.length_b   1.000
_cell.length_c   1.000
_cell.angle_alpha   90.00
_cell.angle_beta   90.00
_cell.angle_gamma   90.00
#
_symmetry.space_group_name_H-M   'P 1'
#
loop_
_entity.id
_entity.type
_entity.pdbx_description
1 polymer ?
#
loop_
_entity_poly.entity_id
_entity_poly.type
_entity_poly.pdbx_seq_one_letter_code
_entity_poly.pdbx_strand_id
1 'polypeptide(L)'
;MKAKPMMLAAAVLTIGVAACGTPPTAQSLVSQGLKAQLAGDESTAESTYQQAIKLDPNNAVAHYNLGTVYDRQGKTSQAVTEYTATLVISPSFTDALFNLAVDTATSDPAGAQRLYLRVLALQPTFAAAWLNLGFIVRDEGKLAEARTDWAKAVALDASLASHVPTIPAPTAVTKPVTPPPTSQP
;
A
#
# COMPACT_ATOMS: atom_id res chain seq x y z
N MET A 1 9.72 61.38 -64.68
CA MET A 1 9.95 60.80 -63.35
C MET A 1 8.68 60.03 -62.94
N LYS A 2 8.71 58.71 -62.99
CA LYS A 2 7.55 57.86 -62.61
C LYS A 2 7.75 57.34 -61.22
N ALA A 3 6.90 57.71 -60.29
CA ALA A 3 6.87 57.23 -58.93
C ALA A 3 6.32 55.80 -58.94
N LYS A 4 7.04 54.89 -58.29
CA LYS A 4 6.58 53.51 -58.01
C LYS A 4 5.64 53.53 -56.73
N PRO A 5 4.54 52.80 -56.73
CA PRO A 5 3.76 52.65 -55.54
C PRO A 5 4.44 51.65 -54.59
N MET A 6 4.56 52.05 -53.34
CA MET A 6 5.04 51.24 -52.22
C MET A 6 3.90 50.34 -51.75
N MET A 7 3.98 49.04 -52.01
CA MET A 7 3.06 48.05 -51.42
C MET A 7 3.33 47.90 -49.94
N LEU A 8 2.38 48.30 -49.13
CA LEU A 8 2.34 48.03 -47.71
C LEU A 8 1.82 46.59 -47.51
N ALA A 9 2.73 45.68 -47.20
CA ALA A 9 2.35 44.31 -46.80
C ALA A 9 1.78 44.33 -45.37
N ALA A 10 0.46 44.19 -45.27
CA ALA A 10 -0.21 43.98 -43.99
C ALA A 10 0.15 42.56 -43.49
N ALA A 11 1.02 42.49 -42.48
CA ALA A 11 1.27 41.26 -41.77
C ALA A 11 0.01 40.93 -40.91
N VAL A 12 -0.77 39.98 -41.37
CA VAL A 12 -1.84 39.39 -40.57
C VAL A 12 -1.21 38.58 -39.45
N LEU A 13 -1.14 39.17 -38.26
CA LEU A 13 -0.75 38.47 -37.05
C LEU A 13 -1.89 37.52 -36.67
N THR A 14 -1.84 36.28 -37.11
CA THR A 14 -2.73 35.23 -36.59
C THR A 14 -2.32 34.95 -35.16
N ILE A 15 -3.02 35.59 -34.21
CA ILE A 15 -2.99 35.20 -32.82
C ILE A 15 -3.64 33.82 -32.76
N GLY A 16 -2.80 32.79 -32.73
CA GLY A 16 -3.22 31.44 -32.43
C GLY A 16 -3.90 31.47 -31.05
N VAL A 17 -5.22 31.32 -31.05
CA VAL A 17 -5.96 31.04 -29.84
C VAL A 17 -5.43 29.68 -29.35
N ALA A 18 -4.43 29.72 -28.46
CA ALA A 18 -4.10 28.55 -27.67
C ALA A 18 -5.40 28.12 -27.01
N ALA A 19 -5.86 26.92 -27.31
CA ALA A 19 -6.99 26.31 -26.63
C ALA A 19 -6.68 26.38 -25.14
N CYS A 20 -7.32 27.31 -24.42
CA CYS A 20 -7.28 27.37 -22.96
C CYS A 20 -7.97 26.12 -22.42
N GLY A 21 -7.25 25.00 -22.41
CA GLY A 21 -7.61 23.86 -21.60
C GLY A 21 -7.63 24.33 -20.15
N THR A 22 -8.68 23.96 -19.42
CA THR A 22 -8.71 24.22 -17.98
C THR A 22 -7.43 23.65 -17.35
N PRO A 23 -6.77 24.42 -16.44
CA PRO A 23 -5.57 23.91 -15.79
C PRO A 23 -5.87 22.56 -15.11
N PRO A 24 -4.91 21.63 -15.08
CA PRO A 24 -5.14 20.34 -14.46
C PRO A 24 -5.46 20.52 -12.98
N THR A 25 -6.44 19.79 -12.48
CA THR A 25 -6.74 19.67 -11.06
C THR A 25 -5.95 18.49 -10.47
N ALA A 26 -5.72 18.48 -9.15
CA ALA A 26 -5.09 17.34 -8.48
C ALA A 26 -5.85 16.03 -8.79
N GLN A 27 -7.18 16.05 -8.79
CA GLN A 27 -8.00 14.88 -9.11
C GLN A 27 -7.82 14.41 -10.56
N SER A 28 -7.72 15.34 -11.52
CA SER A 28 -7.48 14.96 -12.93
C SER A 28 -6.09 14.34 -13.12
N LEU A 29 -5.09 14.84 -12.39
CA LEU A 29 -3.75 14.27 -12.38
C LEU A 29 -3.72 12.88 -11.73
N VAL A 30 -4.43 12.67 -10.61
CA VAL A 30 -4.58 11.32 -10.03
C VAL A 30 -5.16 10.35 -11.05
N SER A 31 -6.19 10.75 -11.79
CA SER A 31 -6.81 9.92 -12.83
C SER A 31 -5.84 9.62 -14.00
N GLN A 32 -5.01 10.59 -14.38
CA GLN A 32 -3.98 10.40 -15.41
C GLN A 32 -2.86 9.47 -14.92
N GLY A 33 -2.38 9.65 -13.69
CA GLY A 33 -1.40 8.78 -13.06
C GLY A 33 -1.88 7.32 -12.99
N LEU A 34 -3.14 7.12 -12.62
CA LEU A 34 -3.74 5.78 -12.60
C LEU A 34 -3.77 5.14 -14.01
N LYS A 35 -4.10 5.91 -15.06
CA LYS A 35 -4.06 5.42 -16.43
C LYS A 35 -2.64 5.02 -16.85
N ALA A 36 -1.64 5.83 -16.51
CA ALA A 36 -0.24 5.53 -16.78
C ALA A 36 0.20 4.25 -16.05
N GLN A 37 -0.16 4.12 -14.79
CA GLN A 37 0.14 2.95 -13.96
C GLN A 37 -0.50 1.66 -14.53
N LEU A 38 -1.75 1.72 -14.96
CA LEU A 38 -2.44 0.61 -15.63
C LEU A 38 -1.82 0.25 -16.99
N ALA A 39 -1.20 1.22 -17.67
CA ALA A 39 -0.44 1.00 -18.90
C ALA A 39 0.98 0.48 -18.66
N GLY A 40 1.42 0.36 -17.40
CA GLY A 40 2.79 -0.04 -17.03
C GLY A 40 3.82 1.08 -17.15
N ASP A 41 3.38 2.32 -17.39
CA ASP A 41 4.27 3.50 -17.46
C ASP A 41 4.46 4.10 -16.06
N GLU A 42 5.29 3.43 -15.27
CA GLU A 42 5.57 3.83 -13.88
C GLU A 42 6.24 5.21 -13.79
N SER A 43 7.02 5.61 -14.79
CA SER A 43 7.68 6.92 -14.83
C SER A 43 6.67 8.06 -14.99
N THR A 44 5.74 7.92 -15.93
CA THR A 44 4.65 8.90 -16.11
C THR A 44 3.71 8.89 -14.90
N ALA A 45 3.41 7.73 -14.31
CA ALA A 45 2.59 7.63 -13.10
C ALA A 45 3.24 8.39 -11.93
N GLU A 46 4.53 8.13 -11.65
CA GLU A 46 5.30 8.80 -10.60
C GLU A 46 5.24 10.33 -10.77
N SER A 47 5.65 10.83 -11.95
CA SER A 47 5.69 12.28 -12.18
C SER A 47 4.30 12.93 -12.08
N THR A 48 3.26 12.24 -12.50
CA THR A 48 1.88 12.75 -12.49
C THR A 48 1.31 12.80 -11.07
N TYR A 49 1.57 11.76 -10.23
CA TYR A 49 1.17 11.78 -8.83
C TYR A 49 1.92 12.86 -8.03
N GLN A 50 3.21 13.06 -8.31
CA GLN A 50 3.98 14.14 -7.69
C GLN A 50 3.39 15.52 -8.04
N GLN A 51 2.94 15.73 -9.28
CA GLN A 51 2.25 16.95 -9.66
C GLN A 51 0.90 17.10 -8.94
N ALA A 52 0.14 16.01 -8.77
CA ALA A 52 -1.10 16.02 -8.02
C ALA A 52 -0.87 16.45 -6.55
N ILE A 53 0.14 15.89 -5.91
CA ILE A 53 0.54 16.23 -4.53
C ILE A 53 1.01 17.69 -4.44
N LYS A 54 1.73 18.19 -5.45
CA LYS A 54 2.13 19.60 -5.48
C LYS A 54 0.94 20.56 -5.55
N LEU A 55 -0.15 20.19 -6.24
CA LEU A 55 -1.38 20.98 -6.31
C LEU A 55 -2.25 20.84 -5.05
N ASP A 56 -2.29 19.64 -4.49
CA ASP A 56 -3.05 19.32 -3.27
C ASP A 56 -2.21 18.40 -2.37
N PRO A 57 -1.43 18.97 -1.43
CA PRO A 57 -0.62 18.21 -0.51
C PRO A 57 -1.41 17.33 0.47
N ASN A 58 -2.73 17.52 0.57
CA ASN A 58 -3.61 16.71 1.43
C ASN A 58 -4.39 15.66 0.64
N ASN A 59 -3.96 15.34 -0.58
CA ASN A 59 -4.60 14.30 -1.38
C ASN A 59 -4.08 12.90 -0.98
N ALA A 60 -4.77 12.27 -0.03
CA ALA A 60 -4.41 10.94 0.44
C ALA A 60 -4.30 9.89 -0.68
N VAL A 61 -5.16 9.99 -1.73
CA VAL A 61 -5.15 9.05 -2.85
C VAL A 61 -3.91 9.23 -3.71
N ALA A 62 -3.45 10.49 -3.92
CA ALA A 62 -2.22 10.76 -4.66
C ALA A 62 -0.99 10.20 -3.94
N HIS A 63 -0.90 10.41 -2.63
CA HIS A 63 0.16 9.84 -1.80
C HIS A 63 0.14 8.31 -1.82
N TYR A 64 -1.01 7.69 -1.60
CA TYR A 64 -1.15 6.24 -1.64
C TYR A 64 -0.68 5.66 -2.98
N ASN A 65 -1.16 6.22 -4.10
CA ASN A 65 -0.79 5.73 -5.42
C ASN A 65 0.70 5.94 -5.74
N LEU A 66 1.29 7.06 -5.31
CA LEU A 66 2.74 7.28 -5.42
C LEU A 66 3.52 6.24 -4.61
N GLY A 67 3.07 5.92 -3.39
CA GLY A 67 3.62 4.82 -2.60
C GLY A 67 3.60 3.49 -3.35
N THR A 68 2.48 3.14 -3.99
CA THR A 68 2.39 1.89 -4.77
C THR A 68 3.29 1.88 -6.01
N VAL A 69 3.56 3.04 -6.62
CA VAL A 69 4.55 3.17 -7.70
C VAL A 69 5.95 2.92 -7.16
N TYR A 70 6.29 3.50 -6.00
CA TYR A 70 7.60 3.28 -5.37
C TYR A 70 7.83 1.82 -4.98
N ASP A 71 6.81 1.12 -4.48
CA ASP A 71 6.88 -0.32 -4.19
C ASP A 71 7.23 -1.13 -5.43
N ARG A 72 6.54 -0.90 -6.54
CA ARG A 72 6.82 -1.59 -7.81
C ARG A 72 8.24 -1.31 -8.33
N GLN A 73 8.78 -0.15 -8.01
CA GLN A 73 10.16 0.23 -8.34
C GLN A 73 11.19 -0.31 -7.34
N GLY A 74 10.78 -0.97 -6.25
CA GLY A 74 11.65 -1.44 -5.17
C GLY A 74 12.19 -0.33 -4.28
N LYS A 75 11.59 0.86 -4.33
CA LYS A 75 11.96 2.05 -3.53
C LYS A 75 11.21 2.06 -2.19
N THR A 76 11.37 1.01 -1.38
CA THR A 76 10.58 0.78 -0.15
C THR A 76 10.60 1.97 0.81
N SER A 77 11.76 2.62 1.02
CA SER A 77 11.82 3.78 1.94
C SER A 77 10.95 4.95 1.47
N GLN A 78 10.82 5.15 0.16
CA GLN A 78 9.96 6.18 -0.40
C GLN A 78 8.48 5.76 -0.31
N ALA A 79 8.17 4.49 -0.54
CA ALA A 79 6.82 3.95 -0.35
C ALA A 79 6.32 4.13 1.09
N VAL A 80 7.13 3.76 2.08
CA VAL A 80 6.85 3.97 3.52
C VAL A 80 6.56 5.44 3.83
N THR A 81 7.32 6.38 3.23
CA THR A 81 7.07 7.82 3.41
C THR A 81 5.69 8.21 2.90
N GLU A 82 5.34 7.77 1.69
CA GLU A 82 4.07 8.13 1.05
C GLU A 82 2.86 7.44 1.73
N TYR A 83 2.97 6.18 2.15
CA TYR A 83 1.93 5.53 2.94
C TYR A 83 1.74 6.19 4.31
N THR A 84 2.83 6.63 4.94
CA THR A 84 2.75 7.39 6.19
C THR A 84 2.03 8.72 5.98
N ALA A 85 2.35 9.46 4.91
CA ALA A 85 1.64 10.68 4.56
C ALA A 85 0.15 10.42 4.31
N THR A 86 -0.18 9.33 3.60
CA THR A 86 -1.57 8.89 3.40
C THR A 86 -2.29 8.72 4.74
N LEU A 87 -1.66 8.07 5.71
CA LEU A 87 -2.27 7.78 7.01
C LEU A 87 -2.33 8.99 7.95
N VAL A 88 -1.48 10.00 7.76
CA VAL A 88 -1.61 11.30 8.43
C VAL A 88 -2.87 12.03 7.95
N ILE A 89 -3.14 11.98 6.65
CA ILE A 89 -4.30 12.63 6.02
C ILE A 89 -5.58 11.82 6.28
N SER A 90 -5.52 10.50 6.08
CA SER A 90 -6.63 9.57 6.21
C SER A 90 -6.24 8.37 7.08
N PRO A 91 -6.41 8.44 8.41
CA PRO A 91 -5.96 7.40 9.35
C PRO A 91 -6.61 6.03 9.17
N SER A 92 -7.75 5.96 8.50
CA SER A 92 -8.49 4.72 8.21
C SER A 92 -8.31 4.19 6.79
N PHE A 93 -7.30 4.67 6.05
CA PHE A 93 -7.02 4.18 4.70
C PHE A 93 -6.44 2.76 4.79
N THR A 94 -7.32 1.76 4.68
CA THR A 94 -7.01 0.34 4.96
C THR A 94 -5.86 -0.20 4.12
N ASP A 95 -5.83 0.12 2.81
CA ASP A 95 -4.78 -0.36 1.92
C ASP A 95 -3.41 0.25 2.26
N ALA A 96 -3.37 1.51 2.67
CA ALA A 96 -2.13 2.15 3.13
C ALA A 96 -1.63 1.55 4.46
N LEU A 97 -2.55 1.23 5.39
CA LEU A 97 -2.20 0.51 6.62
C LEU A 97 -1.59 -0.86 6.30
N PHE A 98 -2.18 -1.58 5.37
CA PHE A 98 -1.71 -2.91 4.98
C PHE A 98 -0.34 -2.85 4.30
N ASN A 99 -0.17 -1.99 3.29
CA ASN A 99 1.09 -1.87 2.56
C ASN A 99 2.22 -1.37 3.47
N LEU A 100 1.96 -0.38 4.33
CA LEU A 100 2.94 0.07 5.31
C LEU A 100 3.35 -1.06 6.27
N ALA A 101 2.40 -1.91 6.68
CA ALA A 101 2.70 -3.06 7.51
C ALA A 101 3.57 -4.09 6.79
N VAL A 102 3.32 -4.35 5.50
CA VAL A 102 4.15 -5.23 4.67
C VAL A 102 5.57 -4.70 4.58
N ASP A 103 5.74 -3.43 4.25
CA ASP A 103 7.04 -2.80 4.02
C ASP A 103 7.89 -2.72 5.29
N THR A 104 7.24 -2.59 6.44
CA THR A 104 7.94 -2.45 7.73
C THR A 104 8.04 -3.76 8.51
N ALA A 105 7.40 -4.84 8.07
CA ALA A 105 7.32 -6.11 8.82
C ALA A 105 8.69 -6.67 9.24
N THR A 106 9.72 -6.51 8.41
CA THR A 106 11.08 -6.99 8.71
C THR A 106 11.84 -6.06 9.64
N SER A 107 11.67 -4.74 9.50
CA SER A 107 12.41 -3.72 10.25
C SER A 107 11.75 -3.36 11.58
N ASP A 108 10.42 -3.37 11.64
CA ASP A 108 9.59 -3.13 12.84
C ASP A 108 8.42 -4.11 12.90
N PRO A 109 8.65 -5.37 13.26
CA PRO A 109 7.58 -6.37 13.33
C PRO A 109 6.44 -5.96 14.30
N ALA A 110 6.79 -5.33 15.42
CA ALA A 110 5.80 -4.88 16.40
C ALA A 110 4.94 -3.72 15.85
N GLY A 111 5.52 -2.82 15.07
CA GLY A 111 4.78 -1.78 14.34
C GLY A 111 3.86 -2.38 13.29
N ALA A 112 4.37 -3.30 12.50
CA ALA A 112 3.61 -4.00 11.47
C ALA A 112 2.43 -4.77 12.08
N GLN A 113 2.62 -5.46 13.21
CA GLN A 113 1.55 -6.13 13.95
C GLN A 113 0.42 -5.16 14.32
N ARG A 114 0.77 -3.99 14.88
CA ARG A 114 -0.23 -2.95 15.22
C ARG A 114 -1.00 -2.47 13.98
N LEU A 115 -0.32 -2.32 12.85
CA LEU A 115 -0.95 -1.90 11.59
C LEU A 115 -1.90 -2.99 11.06
N TYR A 116 -1.50 -4.27 11.04
CA TYR A 116 -2.39 -5.36 10.65
C TYR A 116 -3.61 -5.46 11.56
N LEU A 117 -3.46 -5.29 12.86
CA LEU A 117 -4.60 -5.26 13.79
C LEU A 117 -5.55 -4.09 13.51
N ARG A 118 -5.03 -2.92 13.10
CA ARG A 118 -5.86 -1.80 12.64
C ARG A 118 -6.60 -2.13 11.34
N VAL A 119 -5.93 -2.77 10.37
CA VAL A 119 -6.58 -3.27 9.14
C VAL A 119 -7.74 -4.18 9.51
N LEU A 120 -7.52 -5.15 10.38
CA LEU A 120 -8.52 -6.14 10.79
C LEU A 120 -9.66 -5.55 11.64
N ALA A 121 -9.40 -4.47 12.38
CA ALA A 121 -10.44 -3.72 13.08
C ALA A 121 -11.37 -2.97 12.11
N LEU A 122 -10.83 -2.45 11.00
CA LEU A 122 -11.58 -1.77 9.96
C LEU A 122 -12.26 -2.77 9.01
N GLN A 123 -11.56 -3.83 8.66
CA GLN A 123 -11.99 -4.84 7.69
C GLN A 123 -11.63 -6.25 8.19
N PRO A 124 -12.50 -6.88 9.02
CA PRO A 124 -12.26 -8.21 9.60
C PRO A 124 -12.09 -9.33 8.57
N THR A 125 -12.54 -9.11 7.33
CA THR A 125 -12.48 -10.06 6.22
C THR A 125 -11.23 -9.91 5.35
N PHE A 126 -10.24 -9.10 5.76
CA PHE A 126 -9.01 -8.91 5.01
C PHE A 126 -8.07 -10.12 5.20
N ALA A 127 -8.25 -11.15 4.36
CA ALA A 127 -7.57 -12.44 4.50
C ALA A 127 -6.03 -12.33 4.55
N ALA A 128 -5.43 -11.47 3.69
CA ALA A 128 -3.98 -11.27 3.66
C ALA A 128 -3.43 -10.66 4.97
N ALA A 129 -4.21 -9.82 5.66
CA ALA A 129 -3.80 -9.28 6.96
C ALA A 129 -3.76 -10.37 8.04
N TRP A 130 -4.75 -11.29 8.07
CA TRP A 130 -4.70 -12.45 8.94
C TRP A 130 -3.51 -13.35 8.65
N LEU A 131 -3.19 -13.59 7.35
CA LEU A 131 -2.05 -14.39 6.96
C LEU A 131 -0.73 -13.77 7.47
N ASN A 132 -0.51 -12.49 7.20
CA ASN A 132 0.72 -11.80 7.58
C ASN A 132 0.86 -11.63 9.10
N LEU A 133 -0.24 -11.37 9.81
CA LEU A 133 -0.26 -11.37 11.27
C LEU A 133 0.18 -12.71 11.84
N GLY A 134 -0.32 -13.81 11.27
CA GLY A 134 0.08 -15.16 11.66
C GLY A 134 1.58 -15.42 11.51
N PHE A 135 2.24 -14.86 10.49
CA PHE A 135 3.69 -14.97 10.36
C PHE A 135 4.43 -14.20 11.47
N ILE A 136 3.99 -12.98 11.78
CA ILE A 136 4.62 -12.19 12.86
C ILE A 136 4.48 -12.91 14.21
N VAL A 137 3.28 -13.34 14.58
CA VAL A 137 3.07 -14.01 15.89
C VAL A 137 3.76 -15.37 15.97
N ARG A 138 3.94 -16.08 14.83
CA ARG A 138 4.80 -17.27 14.77
C ARG A 138 6.25 -16.96 15.14
N ASP A 139 6.80 -15.88 14.60
CA ASP A 139 8.18 -15.48 14.82
C ASP A 139 8.42 -15.00 16.26
N GLU A 140 7.37 -14.59 16.94
CA GLU A 140 7.33 -14.37 18.39
C GLU A 140 7.22 -15.67 19.21
N GLY A 141 7.15 -16.84 18.57
CA GLY A 141 6.98 -18.14 19.23
C GLY A 141 5.55 -18.51 19.61
N LYS A 142 4.57 -17.71 19.25
CA LYS A 142 3.13 -17.88 19.59
C LYS A 142 2.43 -18.77 18.54
N LEU A 143 2.88 -20.05 18.46
CA LEU A 143 2.42 -20.96 17.39
C LEU A 143 0.92 -21.24 17.40
N ALA A 144 0.25 -21.23 18.57
CA ALA A 144 -1.19 -21.46 18.67
C ALA A 144 -1.99 -20.29 18.08
N GLU A 145 -1.55 -19.06 18.34
CA GLU A 145 -2.16 -17.84 17.78
C GLU A 145 -1.94 -17.81 16.26
N ALA A 146 -0.71 -18.06 15.80
CA ALA A 146 -0.37 -18.11 14.37
C ALA A 146 -1.28 -19.07 13.59
N ARG A 147 -1.51 -20.28 14.12
CA ARG A 147 -2.44 -21.26 13.52
C ARG A 147 -3.86 -20.72 13.41
N THR A 148 -4.32 -20.03 14.46
CA THR A 148 -5.66 -19.45 14.49
C THR A 148 -5.81 -18.38 13.43
N ASP A 149 -4.81 -17.52 13.28
CA ASP A 149 -4.82 -16.44 12.31
C ASP A 149 -4.73 -16.96 10.87
N TRP A 150 -3.87 -17.95 10.62
CA TRP A 150 -3.81 -18.62 9.31
C TRP A 150 -5.10 -19.38 8.97
N ALA A 151 -5.76 -20.03 9.96
CA ALA A 151 -7.04 -20.67 9.74
C ALA A 151 -8.12 -19.67 9.32
N LYS A 152 -8.13 -18.47 9.93
CA LYS A 152 -9.03 -17.37 9.50
C LYS A 152 -8.71 -16.90 8.08
N ALA A 153 -7.41 -16.71 7.77
CA ALA A 153 -6.98 -16.30 6.43
C ALA A 153 -7.48 -17.29 5.36
N VAL A 154 -7.25 -18.59 5.58
CA VAL A 154 -7.67 -19.66 4.64
C VAL A 154 -9.19 -19.80 4.57
N ALA A 155 -9.91 -19.59 5.68
CA ALA A 155 -11.38 -19.59 5.68
C ALA A 155 -11.97 -18.44 4.87
N LEU A 156 -11.29 -17.29 4.83
CA LEU A 156 -11.69 -16.12 4.05
C LEU A 156 -11.24 -16.23 2.57
N ASP A 157 -10.06 -16.81 2.34
CA ASP A 157 -9.52 -17.04 1.00
C ASP A 157 -8.75 -18.38 0.97
N ALA A 158 -9.39 -19.41 0.41
CA ALA A 158 -8.82 -20.74 0.32
C ALA A 158 -7.51 -20.83 -0.50
N SER A 159 -7.26 -19.89 -1.41
CA SER A 159 -6.02 -19.85 -2.20
C SER A 159 -4.77 -19.62 -1.33
N LEU A 160 -4.94 -19.03 -0.14
CA LEU A 160 -3.86 -18.77 0.80
C LEU A 160 -3.35 -20.04 1.52
N ALA A 161 -4.05 -21.17 1.41
CA ALA A 161 -3.65 -22.42 2.05
C ALA A 161 -2.22 -22.86 1.68
N SER A 162 -1.79 -22.60 0.43
CA SER A 162 -0.44 -22.91 -0.04
C SER A 162 0.65 -22.05 0.59
N HIS A 163 0.32 -20.92 1.18
CA HIS A 163 1.24 -19.99 1.84
C HIS A 163 1.40 -20.29 3.34
N VAL A 164 0.51 -21.10 3.91
CA VAL A 164 0.55 -21.45 5.33
C VAL A 164 1.57 -22.57 5.54
N PRO A 165 2.59 -22.38 6.41
CA PRO A 165 3.59 -23.41 6.66
C PRO A 165 2.97 -24.61 7.39
N THR A 166 3.42 -25.81 7.04
CA THR A 166 3.07 -27.02 7.78
C THR A 166 3.79 -27.01 9.13
N ILE A 167 3.08 -26.69 10.18
CA ILE A 167 3.59 -26.75 11.55
C ILE A 167 3.12 -28.06 12.17
N PRO A 168 4.02 -28.92 12.75
CA PRO A 168 3.62 -30.11 13.46
C PRO A 168 2.59 -29.79 14.55
N ALA A 169 1.63 -30.67 14.75
CA ALA A 169 0.69 -30.53 15.87
C ALA A 169 1.50 -30.38 17.18
N PRO A 170 1.03 -29.56 18.15
CA PRO A 170 1.68 -29.53 19.44
C PRO A 170 1.72 -30.95 19.97
N THR A 171 2.93 -31.46 20.27
CA THR A 171 3.07 -32.71 21.00
C THR A 171 2.26 -32.55 22.27
N ALA A 172 1.27 -33.42 22.45
CA ALA A 172 0.50 -33.43 23.68
C ALA A 172 1.49 -33.48 24.85
N VAL A 173 1.52 -32.43 25.66
CA VAL A 173 2.28 -32.45 26.91
C VAL A 173 1.63 -33.55 27.72
N THR A 174 2.24 -34.71 27.73
CA THR A 174 1.84 -35.79 28.64
C THR A 174 1.90 -35.20 30.03
N LYS A 175 0.74 -35.13 30.69
CA LYS A 175 0.65 -34.73 32.10
C LYS A 175 1.78 -35.42 32.86
N PRO A 176 2.52 -34.72 33.72
CA PRO A 176 3.49 -35.40 34.59
C PRO A 176 2.77 -36.50 35.32
N VAL A 177 3.25 -37.73 35.14
CA VAL A 177 2.76 -38.88 35.95
C VAL A 177 3.24 -38.61 37.37
N THR A 178 2.32 -38.26 38.26
CA THR A 178 2.62 -38.18 39.68
C THR A 178 3.00 -39.59 40.14
N PRO A 179 4.18 -39.77 40.73
CA PRO A 179 4.55 -41.08 41.27
C PRO A 179 3.53 -41.52 42.36
N PRO A 180 3.23 -42.81 42.48
CA PRO A 180 2.30 -43.27 43.50
C PRO A 180 2.85 -42.91 44.88
N PRO A 181 1.96 -42.64 45.87
CA PRO A 181 2.38 -42.31 47.21
C PRO A 181 3.20 -43.49 47.80
N THR A 182 4.42 -43.19 48.20
CA THR A 182 5.26 -44.14 48.94
C THR A 182 4.57 -44.42 50.25
N SER A 183 4.06 -45.64 50.40
CA SER A 183 3.68 -46.20 51.71
C SER A 183 4.90 -46.29 52.60
N GLN A 184 5.03 -45.43 53.57
CA GLN A 184 5.98 -45.62 54.65
C GLN A 184 5.45 -46.67 55.65
N PRO A 185 6.34 -47.48 56.21
CA PRO A 185 5.99 -48.51 57.19
C PRO A 185 5.57 -47.94 58.55
#